data_fe06617462382aaa3cae83cc2d4412a7
#
_entry.id   fe06617462382aaa3cae83cc2d4412a7
#
_cell.length_a   1.000
_cell.length_b   1.000
_cell.length_c   1.000
_cell.angle_alpha   90.00
_cell.angle_beta   90.00
_cell.angle_gamma   90.00
#
_symmetry.space_group_name_H-M   'P 1'
#
loop_
_entity.id
_entity.type
_entity.pdbx_description
1 polymer ?
#
loop_
_entity_poly.entity_id
_entity_poly.type
_entity_poly.pdbx_seq_one_letter_code
_entity_poly.pdbx_strand_id
1 'polypeptide(L)'
;AKDINYDAVENSKIFYIEGYMVTSDENFSAVTSVLEHLKDKNTIKALSLSDAGIVHGFREKFNVIESYGIDMIFCNDDEAIAFSGKDTLEEAIEFYKKQTYLMAITRGGDGSIVIRDGELTSSPAESITPVDTNGAGDMYAGSFMYAYLQGNNIEDCASFSNYASSKVVETFGPRLSSDGYKKILN
;
A
#
# COMPACT_ATOMS: atom_id res chain seq x y z
N ALA A 1 -17.80 -13.53 7.50
CA ALA A 1 -18.09 -13.71 6.07
C ALA A 1 -19.57 -13.52 5.69
N LYS A 2 -20.54 -13.65 6.64
CA LYS A 2 -21.98 -13.57 6.30
C LYS A 2 -22.45 -12.18 5.82
N ASP A 3 -21.71 -11.13 6.16
CA ASP A 3 -22.06 -9.73 5.89
C ASP A 3 -21.25 -9.10 4.73
N ILE A 4 -20.47 -9.91 3.99
CA ILE A 4 -19.68 -9.43 2.86
C ILE A 4 -20.59 -9.26 1.63
N ASN A 5 -20.61 -8.07 1.07
CA ASN A 5 -21.29 -7.81 -0.20
C ASN A 5 -20.33 -8.14 -1.36
N TYR A 6 -20.35 -9.39 -1.80
CA TYR A 6 -19.47 -9.89 -2.87
C TYR A 6 -19.72 -9.18 -4.21
N ASP A 7 -20.96 -8.79 -4.51
CA ASP A 7 -21.26 -8.04 -5.74
C ASP A 7 -20.59 -6.66 -5.73
N ALA A 8 -20.58 -5.98 -4.59
CA ALA A 8 -19.88 -4.70 -4.46
C ALA A 8 -18.36 -4.85 -4.59
N VAL A 9 -17.81 -5.92 -4.01
CA VAL A 9 -16.37 -6.22 -4.11
C VAL A 9 -15.97 -6.52 -5.56
N GLU A 10 -16.68 -7.38 -6.23
CA GLU A 10 -16.41 -7.78 -7.62
C GLU A 10 -16.52 -6.61 -8.61
N ASN A 11 -17.44 -5.68 -8.36
CA ASN A 11 -17.65 -4.49 -9.19
C ASN A 11 -16.74 -3.32 -8.79
N SER A 12 -15.89 -3.46 -7.76
CA SER A 12 -14.89 -2.46 -7.41
C SER A 12 -13.69 -2.50 -8.36
N LYS A 13 -12.98 -1.37 -8.50
CA LYS A 13 -11.73 -1.31 -9.27
C LYS A 13 -10.56 -1.90 -8.50
N ILE A 14 -10.53 -1.66 -7.18
CA ILE A 14 -9.49 -2.13 -6.27
C ILE A 14 -10.14 -2.67 -5.01
N PHE A 15 -9.67 -3.82 -4.55
CA PHE A 15 -9.89 -4.35 -3.22
C PHE A 15 -8.63 -4.10 -2.39
N TYR A 16 -8.71 -3.17 -1.43
CA TYR A 16 -7.60 -2.78 -0.57
C TYR A 16 -7.68 -3.48 0.78
N ILE A 17 -6.59 -4.11 1.19
CA ILE A 17 -6.46 -4.92 2.41
C ILE A 17 -5.49 -4.20 3.35
N GLU A 18 -5.96 -3.91 4.55
CA GLU A 18 -5.11 -3.46 5.66
C GLU A 18 -4.42 -4.65 6.31
N GLY A 19 -3.11 -4.58 6.50
CA GLY A 19 -2.32 -5.64 7.13
C GLY A 19 -2.80 -6.00 8.53
N TYR A 20 -3.37 -5.04 9.28
CA TYR A 20 -4.00 -5.29 10.58
C TYR A 20 -5.09 -6.37 10.55
N MET A 21 -5.69 -6.67 9.40
CA MET A 21 -6.71 -7.72 9.27
C MET A 21 -6.20 -9.11 9.62
N VAL A 22 -4.88 -9.37 9.55
CA VAL A 22 -4.29 -10.66 9.90
C VAL A 22 -4.29 -10.94 11.42
N THR A 23 -4.45 -9.90 12.27
CA THR A 23 -4.40 -10.01 13.72
C THR A 23 -5.63 -10.70 14.34
N SER A 24 -6.74 -10.76 13.61
CA SER A 24 -7.97 -11.44 14.00
C SER A 24 -8.26 -12.58 13.03
N ASP A 25 -8.57 -13.77 13.54
CA ASP A 25 -8.93 -14.92 12.69
C ASP A 25 -10.23 -14.68 11.92
N GLU A 26 -11.17 -13.95 12.49
CA GLU A 26 -12.42 -13.59 11.82
C GLU A 26 -12.16 -12.66 10.63
N ASN A 27 -11.36 -11.60 10.83
CA ASN A 27 -10.98 -10.67 9.78
C ASN A 27 -10.15 -11.35 8.69
N PHE A 28 -9.18 -12.18 9.10
CA PHE A 28 -8.36 -12.95 8.16
C PHE A 28 -9.22 -13.89 7.31
N SER A 29 -10.19 -14.59 7.92
CA SER A 29 -11.15 -15.44 7.20
C SER A 29 -12.02 -14.63 6.23
N ALA A 30 -12.43 -13.42 6.60
CA ALA A 30 -13.16 -12.53 5.71
C ALA A 30 -12.32 -12.11 4.50
N VAL A 31 -11.06 -11.69 4.72
CA VAL A 31 -10.12 -11.32 3.64
C VAL A 31 -9.89 -12.49 2.69
N THR A 32 -9.56 -13.68 3.20
CA THR A 32 -9.30 -14.87 2.36
C THR A 32 -10.54 -15.31 1.59
N SER A 33 -11.73 -15.17 2.16
CA SER A 33 -13.00 -15.46 1.46
C SER A 33 -13.23 -14.50 0.29
N VAL A 34 -12.89 -13.22 0.45
CA VAL A 34 -12.97 -12.23 -0.64
C VAL A 34 -11.90 -12.51 -1.70
N LEU A 35 -10.67 -12.81 -1.30
CA LEU A 35 -9.59 -13.12 -2.24
C LEU A 35 -9.89 -14.36 -3.07
N GLU A 36 -10.47 -15.40 -2.49
CA GLU A 36 -10.93 -16.59 -3.22
C GLU A 36 -12.03 -16.22 -4.24
N HIS A 37 -12.98 -15.36 -3.85
CA HIS A 37 -14.03 -14.88 -4.76
C HIS A 37 -13.45 -14.07 -5.93
N LEU A 38 -12.37 -13.32 -5.70
CA LEU A 38 -11.71 -12.45 -6.68
C LEU A 38 -10.67 -13.17 -7.57
N LYS A 39 -10.44 -14.47 -7.39
CA LYS A 39 -9.36 -15.21 -8.04
C LYS A 39 -9.32 -15.07 -9.56
N ASP A 40 -10.50 -15.11 -10.20
CA ASP A 40 -10.64 -14.99 -11.64
C ASP A 40 -11.32 -13.68 -12.08
N LYS A 41 -11.21 -12.63 -11.25
CA LYS A 41 -11.80 -11.32 -11.50
C LYS A 41 -10.75 -10.27 -11.82
N ASN A 42 -11.18 -9.20 -12.48
CA ASN A 42 -10.31 -8.09 -12.87
C ASN A 42 -10.12 -7.02 -11.76
N THR A 43 -10.65 -7.27 -10.57
CA THR A 43 -10.46 -6.37 -9.43
C THR A 43 -9.01 -6.41 -8.99
N ILE A 44 -8.33 -5.28 -8.96
CA ILE A 44 -6.96 -5.14 -8.48
C ILE A 44 -6.94 -5.43 -6.97
N LYS A 45 -6.04 -6.29 -6.53
CA LYS A 45 -5.84 -6.64 -5.11
C LYS A 45 -4.63 -5.88 -4.58
N ALA A 46 -4.87 -4.97 -3.67
CA ALA A 46 -3.84 -4.15 -3.04
C ALA A 46 -3.75 -4.47 -1.53
N LEU A 47 -2.54 -4.49 -1.00
CA LEU A 47 -2.22 -4.82 0.40
C LEU A 47 -1.34 -3.73 1.01
N SER A 48 -1.70 -3.22 2.19
CA SER A 48 -0.77 -2.52 3.07
C SER A 48 -0.18 -3.50 4.09
N LEU A 49 1.12 -3.41 4.34
CA LEU A 49 1.75 -4.24 5.39
C LEU A 49 1.48 -3.70 6.80
N SER A 50 1.19 -2.42 6.92
CA SER A 50 0.70 -1.71 8.12
C SER A 50 1.68 -1.56 9.27
N ASP A 51 2.47 -2.60 9.62
CA ASP A 51 3.42 -2.58 10.74
C ASP A 51 4.41 -3.76 10.66
N ALA A 52 5.71 -3.50 10.84
CA ALA A 52 6.75 -4.52 10.75
C ALA A 52 6.62 -5.62 11.82
N GLY A 53 6.16 -5.28 13.02
CA GLY A 53 5.92 -6.26 14.10
C GLY A 53 4.75 -7.19 13.76
N ILE A 54 3.72 -6.66 13.10
CA ILE A 54 2.60 -7.46 12.60
C ILE A 54 3.06 -8.39 11.48
N VAL A 55 3.90 -7.90 10.56
CA VAL A 55 4.49 -8.73 9.50
C VAL A 55 5.27 -9.90 10.11
N HIS A 56 6.12 -9.66 11.11
CA HIS A 56 6.86 -10.71 11.78
C HIS A 56 5.95 -11.69 12.53
N GLY A 57 4.99 -11.18 13.29
CA GLY A 57 4.10 -11.99 14.14
C GLY A 57 3.10 -12.86 13.37
N PHE A 58 2.73 -12.44 12.16
CA PHE A 58 1.69 -13.09 11.34
C PHE A 58 2.17 -13.46 9.94
N ARG A 59 3.47 -13.73 9.80
CA ARG A 59 4.11 -14.02 8.50
C ARG A 59 3.37 -15.08 7.68
N GLU A 60 2.92 -16.15 8.31
CA GLU A 60 2.21 -17.22 7.61
C GLU A 60 0.89 -16.74 7.00
N LYS A 61 0.15 -15.86 7.70
CA LYS A 61 -1.09 -15.28 7.18
C LYS A 61 -0.84 -14.34 6.00
N PHE A 62 0.25 -13.54 6.04
CA PHE A 62 0.66 -12.72 4.90
C PHE A 62 1.04 -13.58 3.69
N ASN A 63 1.77 -14.68 3.88
CA ASN A 63 2.10 -15.62 2.81
C ASN A 63 0.83 -16.23 2.18
N VAL A 64 -0.19 -16.52 2.98
CA VAL A 64 -1.49 -16.97 2.46
C VAL A 64 -2.15 -15.88 1.61
N ILE A 65 -2.20 -14.62 2.08
CA ILE A 65 -2.74 -13.49 1.31
C ILE A 65 -1.98 -13.33 -0.01
N GLU A 66 -0.65 -13.33 0.03
CA GLU A 66 0.22 -13.20 -1.15
C GLU A 66 -0.07 -14.31 -2.19
N SER A 67 -0.33 -15.55 -1.74
CA SER A 67 -0.61 -16.69 -2.61
C SER A 67 -1.87 -16.54 -3.48
N TYR A 68 -2.76 -15.63 -3.14
CA TYR A 68 -3.92 -15.27 -3.97
C TYR A 68 -3.59 -14.30 -5.13
N GLY A 69 -2.30 -13.96 -5.31
CA GLY A 69 -1.86 -13.09 -6.39
C GLY A 69 -2.23 -11.62 -6.13
N ILE A 70 -1.57 -11.00 -5.17
CA ILE A 70 -1.67 -9.56 -4.89
C ILE A 70 -1.03 -8.79 -6.05
N ASP A 71 -1.64 -7.69 -6.47
CA ASP A 71 -1.18 -6.87 -7.59
C ASP A 71 -0.32 -5.70 -7.12
N MET A 72 -0.59 -5.14 -5.91
CA MET A 72 0.15 -4.02 -5.34
C MET A 72 0.37 -4.21 -3.84
N ILE A 73 1.56 -3.88 -3.36
CA ILE A 73 1.89 -3.85 -1.92
C ILE A 73 2.44 -2.47 -1.56
N PHE A 74 1.92 -1.91 -0.46
CA PHE A 74 2.34 -0.65 0.12
C PHE A 74 2.96 -0.90 1.49
N CYS A 75 4.12 -0.30 1.75
CA CYS A 75 4.85 -0.46 3.00
C CYS A 75 5.83 0.70 3.24
N ASN A 76 6.48 0.70 4.41
CA ASN A 76 7.69 1.47 4.67
C ASN A 76 8.95 0.60 4.60
N ASP A 77 10.13 1.18 4.87
CA ASP A 77 11.43 0.49 4.82
C ASP A 77 11.47 -0.72 5.76
N ASP A 78 11.05 -0.55 7.02
CA ASP A 78 11.07 -1.61 8.05
C ASP A 78 10.12 -2.75 7.69
N GLU A 79 8.94 -2.42 7.20
CA GLU A 79 7.95 -3.39 6.73
C GLU A 79 8.45 -4.15 5.50
N ALA A 80 9.12 -3.45 4.57
CA ALA A 80 9.72 -4.07 3.38
C ALA A 80 10.80 -5.09 3.77
N ILE A 81 11.68 -4.73 4.70
CA ILE A 81 12.70 -5.63 5.24
C ILE A 81 12.03 -6.83 5.90
N ALA A 82 11.08 -6.59 6.82
CA ALA A 82 10.36 -7.63 7.52
C ALA A 82 9.65 -8.59 6.56
N PHE A 83 8.96 -8.08 5.54
CA PHE A 83 8.19 -8.90 4.60
C PHE A 83 9.06 -9.66 3.61
N SER A 84 10.22 -9.12 3.19
CA SER A 84 11.17 -9.86 2.35
C SER A 84 11.93 -10.95 3.13
N GLY A 85 12.03 -10.81 4.46
CA GLY A 85 12.90 -11.65 5.30
C GLY A 85 14.38 -11.42 5.05
N LYS A 86 14.76 -10.22 4.59
CA LYS A 86 16.13 -9.77 4.37
C LYS A 86 16.64 -8.95 5.54
N ASP A 87 17.97 -8.73 5.58
CA ASP A 87 18.60 -7.98 6.66
C ASP A 87 18.69 -6.48 6.36
N THR A 88 18.66 -6.09 5.07
CA THR A 88 18.79 -4.69 4.63
C THR A 88 17.74 -4.32 3.60
N LEU A 89 17.49 -3.00 3.44
CA LEU A 89 16.57 -2.50 2.42
C LEU A 89 17.08 -2.81 1.00
N GLU A 90 18.38 -2.72 0.77
CA GLU A 90 19.01 -3.03 -0.51
C GLU A 90 18.75 -4.48 -0.93
N GLU A 91 18.89 -5.43 0.01
CA GLU A 91 18.60 -6.83 -0.24
C GLU A 91 17.09 -7.07 -0.45
N ALA A 92 16.24 -6.34 0.29
CA ALA A 92 14.79 -6.38 0.10
C ALA A 92 14.41 -5.86 -1.29
N ILE A 93 15.00 -4.76 -1.76
CA ILE A 93 14.79 -4.23 -3.11
C ILE A 93 15.16 -5.26 -4.16
N GLU A 94 16.33 -5.91 -4.04
CA GLU A 94 16.77 -6.95 -5.00
C GLU A 94 15.86 -8.20 -4.96
N PHE A 95 15.23 -8.48 -3.83
CA PHE A 95 14.20 -9.51 -3.72
C PHE A 95 12.93 -9.08 -4.46
N TYR A 96 12.44 -7.82 -4.26
CA TYR A 96 11.20 -7.34 -4.86
C TYR A 96 11.29 -7.14 -6.38
N LYS A 97 12.47 -6.86 -6.93
CA LYS A 97 12.68 -6.83 -8.39
C LYS A 97 12.36 -8.13 -9.10
N LYS A 98 12.27 -9.24 -8.36
CA LYS A 98 11.97 -10.59 -8.90
C LYS A 98 10.51 -10.98 -8.72
N GLN A 99 9.71 -10.13 -8.07
CA GLN A 99 8.30 -10.38 -7.84
C GLN A 99 7.43 -9.86 -8.99
N THR A 100 6.21 -10.35 -9.06
CA THR A 100 5.26 -9.99 -10.12
C THR A 100 4.33 -8.84 -9.74
N TYR A 101 4.26 -8.50 -8.45
CA TYR A 101 3.45 -7.39 -7.95
C TYR A 101 4.23 -6.07 -7.95
N LEU A 102 3.49 -4.96 -7.98
CA LEU A 102 4.04 -3.64 -7.74
C LEU A 102 4.32 -3.49 -6.23
N MET A 103 5.57 -3.11 -5.88
CA MET A 103 5.96 -2.81 -4.51
C MET A 103 6.22 -1.32 -4.36
N ALA A 104 5.47 -0.62 -3.51
CA ALA A 104 5.65 0.79 -3.22
C ALA A 104 6.15 0.96 -1.77
N ILE A 105 7.36 1.47 -1.60
CA ILE A 105 8.05 1.61 -0.32
C ILE A 105 8.19 3.10 0.00
N THR A 106 7.52 3.56 1.05
CA THR A 106 7.67 4.93 1.58
C THR A 106 8.89 5.03 2.50
N ARG A 107 9.65 6.12 2.41
CA ARG A 107 10.91 6.35 3.11
C ARG A 107 10.93 7.67 3.87
N GLY A 108 9.78 8.09 4.37
CA GLY A 108 9.62 9.34 5.10
C GLY A 108 10.14 10.54 4.32
N GLY A 109 11.11 11.29 4.88
CA GLY A 109 11.72 12.46 4.25
C GLY A 109 12.57 12.16 3.01
N ASP A 110 12.90 10.90 2.74
CA ASP A 110 13.62 10.46 1.54
C ASP A 110 12.69 10.15 0.36
N GLY A 111 11.38 10.28 0.54
CA GLY A 111 10.38 10.06 -0.50
C GLY A 111 9.93 8.61 -0.61
N SER A 112 9.92 8.05 -1.81
CA SER A 112 9.46 6.69 -2.05
C SER A 112 10.22 5.99 -3.17
N ILE A 113 10.19 4.66 -3.12
CA ILE A 113 10.68 3.76 -4.16
C ILE A 113 9.51 2.91 -4.63
N VAL A 114 9.33 2.79 -5.94
CA VAL A 114 8.36 1.87 -6.53
C VAL A 114 9.10 0.88 -7.40
N ILE A 115 8.83 -0.42 -7.19
CA ILE A 115 9.41 -1.52 -7.96
C ILE A 115 8.29 -2.21 -8.71
N ARG A 116 8.44 -2.35 -10.01
CA ARG A 116 7.51 -3.05 -10.89
C ARG A 116 8.25 -3.67 -12.06
N ASP A 117 7.96 -4.92 -12.39
CA ASP A 117 8.54 -5.63 -13.53
C ASP A 117 10.08 -5.62 -13.54
N GLY A 118 10.72 -5.63 -12.36
CA GLY A 118 12.17 -5.57 -12.18
C GLY A 118 12.77 -4.16 -12.23
N GLU A 119 11.99 -3.16 -12.62
CA GLU A 119 12.43 -1.76 -12.67
C GLU A 119 12.18 -1.04 -11.35
N LEU A 120 13.07 -0.10 -11.00
CA LEU A 120 12.98 0.73 -9.81
C LEU A 120 12.80 2.19 -10.21
N THR A 121 11.73 2.80 -9.71
CA THR A 121 11.46 4.24 -9.83
C THR A 121 11.59 4.87 -8.45
N SER A 122 12.41 5.91 -8.31
CA SER A 122 12.54 6.70 -7.08
C SER A 122 11.86 8.06 -7.27
N SER A 123 11.13 8.50 -6.26
CA SER A 123 10.50 9.82 -6.22
C SER A 123 10.85 10.51 -4.90
N PRO A 124 11.39 11.76 -4.93
CA PRO A 124 11.78 12.48 -3.72
C PRO A 124 10.55 12.93 -2.93
N ALA A 125 10.72 13.12 -1.61
CA ALA A 125 9.70 13.75 -0.78
C ALA A 125 9.67 15.27 -1.02
N GLU A 126 8.53 15.87 -0.70
CA GLU A 126 8.43 17.33 -0.55
C GLU A 126 9.21 17.80 0.68
N SER A 127 9.91 18.91 0.53
CA SER A 127 10.63 19.54 1.67
C SER A 127 9.65 20.29 2.57
N ILE A 128 9.27 19.66 3.67
CA ILE A 128 8.29 20.19 4.62
C ILE A 128 8.80 20.10 6.07
N THR A 129 8.12 20.77 6.98
CA THR A 129 8.30 20.56 8.42
C THR A 129 7.14 19.71 8.92
N PRO A 130 7.38 18.45 9.34
CA PRO A 130 6.32 17.57 9.78
C PRO A 130 5.70 18.05 11.11
N VAL A 131 4.36 17.97 11.18
CA VAL A 131 3.55 18.25 12.37
C VAL A 131 3.08 16.93 13.00
N ASP A 132 2.53 16.05 12.18
CA ASP A 132 2.06 14.72 12.59
C ASP A 132 2.21 13.75 11.41
N THR A 133 2.89 12.62 11.63
CA THR A 133 3.13 11.62 10.56
C THR A 133 2.03 10.57 10.46
N ASN A 134 1.04 10.58 11.35
CA ASN A 134 -0.08 9.65 11.29
C ASN A 134 -0.87 9.80 9.98
N GLY A 135 -1.18 8.67 9.34
CA GLY A 135 -1.94 8.64 8.10
C GLY A 135 -1.14 8.94 6.83
N ALA A 136 0.17 9.22 6.93
CA ALA A 136 1.01 9.47 5.76
C ALA A 136 1.04 8.28 4.79
N GLY A 137 1.19 7.06 5.33
CA GLY A 137 1.18 5.82 4.56
C GLY A 137 -0.16 5.55 3.89
N ASP A 138 -1.27 5.77 4.62
CA ASP A 138 -2.63 5.61 4.08
C ASP A 138 -2.90 6.61 2.95
N MET A 139 -2.46 7.87 3.14
CA MET A 139 -2.59 8.89 2.10
C MET A 139 -1.74 8.55 0.88
N TYR A 140 -0.51 8.04 1.09
CA TYR A 140 0.34 7.58 0.00
C TYR A 140 -0.35 6.48 -0.80
N ALA A 141 -0.79 5.41 -0.14
CA ALA A 141 -1.46 4.28 -0.79
C ALA A 141 -2.75 4.72 -1.52
N GLY A 142 -3.60 5.51 -0.85
CA GLY A 142 -4.84 6.00 -1.43
C GLY A 142 -4.64 6.88 -2.65
N SER A 143 -3.69 7.83 -2.59
CA SER A 143 -3.39 8.73 -3.71
C SER A 143 -2.67 8.01 -4.86
N PHE A 144 -1.81 7.02 -4.56
CA PHE A 144 -1.17 6.19 -5.56
C PHE A 144 -2.21 5.39 -6.36
N MET A 145 -3.11 4.70 -5.66
CA MET A 145 -4.19 3.94 -6.29
C MET A 145 -5.11 4.85 -7.12
N TYR A 146 -5.41 6.05 -6.63
CA TYR A 146 -6.19 7.03 -7.38
C TYR A 146 -5.48 7.41 -8.68
N ALA A 147 -4.22 7.87 -8.63
CA ALA A 147 -3.45 8.27 -9.80
C ALA A 147 -3.28 7.11 -10.79
N TYR A 148 -3.03 5.91 -10.29
CA TYR A 148 -2.91 4.70 -11.10
C TYR A 148 -4.20 4.38 -11.88
N LEU A 149 -5.36 4.52 -11.26
CA LEU A 149 -6.67 4.34 -11.90
C LEU A 149 -6.99 5.42 -12.94
N GLN A 150 -6.35 6.61 -12.86
CA GLN A 150 -6.43 7.64 -13.91
C GLN A 150 -5.53 7.33 -15.11
N GLY A 151 -4.74 6.25 -15.08
CA GLY A 151 -3.84 5.85 -16.15
C GLY A 151 -2.48 6.56 -16.15
N ASN A 152 -2.09 7.20 -15.04
CA ASN A 152 -0.77 7.79 -14.90
C ASN A 152 0.33 6.71 -14.88
N ASN A 153 1.53 7.08 -15.33
CA ASN A 153 2.72 6.22 -15.19
C ASN A 153 3.17 6.11 -13.72
N ILE A 154 4.09 5.20 -13.43
CA ILE A 154 4.54 4.92 -12.05
C ILE A 154 5.24 6.13 -11.40
N GLU A 155 6.03 6.88 -12.17
CA GLU A 155 6.73 8.07 -11.68
C GLU A 155 5.74 9.15 -11.24
N ASP A 156 4.72 9.43 -12.05
CA ASP A 156 3.67 10.40 -11.74
C ASP A 156 2.81 9.94 -10.54
N CYS A 157 2.50 8.63 -10.46
CA CYS A 157 1.80 8.07 -9.30
C CYS A 157 2.60 8.29 -8.01
N ALA A 158 3.90 7.97 -8.01
CA ALA A 158 4.77 8.12 -6.84
C ALA A 158 4.95 9.60 -6.44
N SER A 159 5.19 10.49 -7.41
CA SER A 159 5.33 11.93 -7.19
C SER A 159 4.06 12.54 -6.61
N PHE A 160 2.91 12.26 -7.20
CA PHE A 160 1.61 12.70 -6.68
C PHE A 160 1.36 12.20 -5.26
N SER A 161 1.74 10.94 -4.96
CA SER A 161 1.53 10.34 -3.64
C SER A 161 2.45 10.94 -2.58
N ASN A 162 3.71 11.24 -2.90
CA ASN A 162 4.60 11.98 -2.01
C ASN A 162 4.06 13.38 -1.72
N TYR A 163 3.59 14.10 -2.74
CA TYR A 163 2.96 15.41 -2.57
C TYR A 163 1.71 15.31 -1.68
N ALA A 164 0.80 14.38 -1.95
CA ALA A 164 -0.43 14.20 -1.16
C ALA A 164 -0.12 13.86 0.31
N SER A 165 0.84 12.96 0.55
CA SER A 165 1.29 12.58 1.89
C SER A 165 1.90 13.77 2.64
N SER A 166 2.68 14.63 1.97
CA SER A 166 3.24 15.82 2.58
C SER A 166 2.14 16.73 3.15
N LYS A 167 1.00 16.84 2.47
CA LYS A 167 -0.12 17.68 2.94
C LYS A 167 -0.81 17.13 4.19
N VAL A 168 -0.87 15.82 4.37
CA VAL A 168 -1.34 15.22 5.63
C VAL A 168 -0.34 15.50 6.74
N VAL A 169 0.93 15.26 6.50
CA VAL A 169 2.01 15.40 7.50
C VAL A 169 2.19 16.87 8.00
N GLU A 170 1.81 17.86 7.20
CA GLU A 170 1.78 19.28 7.59
C GLU A 170 0.60 19.62 8.53
N THR A 171 -0.31 18.69 8.81
CA THR A 171 -1.49 18.92 9.65
C THR A 171 -1.53 17.97 10.84
N PHE A 172 -2.28 18.31 11.88
CA PHE A 172 -2.50 17.40 13.01
C PHE A 172 -3.62 16.40 12.68
N GLY A 173 -3.35 15.12 12.92
CA GLY A 173 -4.28 14.01 12.69
C GLY A 173 -4.12 13.35 11.31
N PRO A 174 -4.72 12.16 11.12
CA PRO A 174 -4.41 11.26 10.00
C PRO A 174 -5.12 11.62 8.68
N ARG A 175 -5.90 12.69 8.64
CA ARG A 175 -6.75 13.03 7.49
C ARG A 175 -6.81 14.53 7.25
N LEU A 176 -6.88 14.89 5.98
CA LEU A 176 -7.17 16.25 5.57
C LEU A 176 -8.67 16.59 5.73
N SER A 177 -8.97 17.89 5.80
CA SER A 177 -10.34 18.38 5.61
C SER A 177 -10.81 18.17 4.16
N SER A 178 -12.11 18.22 3.91
CA SER A 178 -12.67 18.14 2.56
C SER A 178 -12.08 19.17 1.59
N ASP A 179 -11.75 20.36 2.08
CA ASP A 179 -11.13 21.41 1.25
C ASP A 179 -9.62 21.13 1.03
N GLY A 180 -8.96 20.47 1.97
CA GLY A 180 -7.60 19.96 1.79
C GLY A 180 -7.52 18.95 0.64
N TYR A 181 -8.41 17.97 0.61
CA TYR A 181 -8.48 17.01 -0.50
C TYR A 181 -8.73 17.67 -1.85
N LYS A 182 -9.63 18.65 -1.94
CA LYS A 182 -9.89 19.38 -3.21
C LYS A 182 -8.64 20.12 -3.72
N LYS A 183 -7.81 20.66 -2.81
CA LYS A 183 -6.57 21.35 -3.19
C LYS A 183 -5.50 20.42 -3.76
N ILE A 184 -5.49 19.17 -3.35
CA ILE A 184 -4.54 18.16 -3.88
C ILE A 184 -4.94 17.75 -5.29
N LEU A 185 -6.25 17.71 -5.60
CA LEU A 185 -6.79 17.24 -6.88
C LEU A 185 -6.86 18.32 -7.98
N ASN A 186 -6.60 19.61 -7.64
CA ASN A 186 -6.59 20.73 -8.56
C ASN A 186 -5.17 21.19 -8.91
#